data_4bd2ef9a51dee1c8a9c08886a685ed42
#
_entry.id   4bd2ef9a51dee1c8a9c08886a685ed42
#
_cell.length_a   1.000
_cell.length_b   1.000
_cell.length_c   1.000
_cell.angle_alpha   90.00
_cell.angle_beta   90.00
_cell.angle_gamma   90.00
#
_symmetry.space_group_name_H-M   'P 1'
#
loop_
_entity.id
_entity.type
_entity.pdbx_description
1 polymer ?
#
loop_
_entity_poly.entity_id
_entity_poly.type
_entity_poly.pdbx_seq_one_letter_code
_entity_poly.pdbx_strand_id
1 'polypeptide(L)'
;MKVQLTLLLLALLVPVAIFVFSPKKLGLTQEHKIRPAYVAGSFYPADANELGKMIDGFLAQASPEKLEGSLVALICPHAGYPFSGGVAAYSYIQLKGRSYDHVVVIAPSHYESFPFSSIYDGEAYHTPLGDVPVDHDFAARLVKLSSTIKLSERGHGVAEMRGQQVGEHALEDQLPFLQRVLGQFKMVPIVMGDPGYDACRALGIALAKAVQGTNTLILVSSDLSHYHPYDEAEGMDHQILKMIEDWDYLSLSQNTERDIWKGPCGGGPIVAAMIAAERLGAHRAQILKYANSGDVTGDKSAVVGYGAVALVAENEKENKKHGRKSAEFSLSLVEKQELLKIARTSVETAVREKKLYRVPADEPEALRDARGAFVTLKEHGDLRGCIGYMSPLKPLAETVRDVAAFAALEDRRFLPVSENELGALEYEISVLSPLRKVEDINQIHVGQHGLLIRKGEYEGVLLPQVPTEEGWDRNTFLEQVCVKAGLPEKTWKDEDADLFMFTALVFGEPTNLKPPTLEETSPQKPPGPPVPQAPGLPRP
;
A
#
# COMPACT_ATOMS: atom_id res chain seq x y z
N MET A 1 -10.68 82.77 -42.02
CA MET A 1 -9.56 82.98 -42.94
C MET A 1 -8.64 81.73 -42.87
N LYS A 2 -8.62 81.00 -43.97
CA LYS A 2 -7.87 79.75 -44.16
C LYS A 2 -6.46 80.10 -44.58
N VAL A 3 -5.44 79.48 -43.96
CA VAL A 3 -4.07 79.45 -44.50
C VAL A 3 -3.69 77.99 -44.59
N GLN A 4 -3.53 77.52 -45.82
CA GLN A 4 -2.92 76.21 -46.13
C GLN A 4 -1.43 76.34 -46.08
N LEU A 5 -0.74 75.39 -45.43
CA LEU A 5 0.72 75.25 -45.50
C LEU A 5 1.00 73.90 -46.16
N THR A 6 1.54 73.98 -47.35
CA THR A 6 1.98 72.87 -48.18
C THR A 6 3.40 72.52 -47.76
N LEU A 7 3.68 71.31 -47.25
CA LEU A 7 5.02 70.78 -46.97
C LEU A 7 5.43 69.80 -48.06
N LEU A 8 6.50 70.13 -48.76
CA LEU A 8 7.21 69.31 -49.75
C LEU A 8 8.01 68.24 -49.01
N LEU A 9 7.71 66.97 -49.24
CA LEU A 9 8.56 65.87 -48.79
C LEU A 9 9.54 65.48 -49.88
N LEU A 10 10.85 65.77 -49.64
CA LEU A 10 11.94 65.22 -50.41
C LEU A 10 12.26 63.82 -49.92
N ALA A 11 12.01 62.80 -50.72
CA ALA A 11 12.38 61.39 -50.40
C ALA A 11 13.85 61.16 -50.76
N LEU A 12 14.70 61.02 -49.76
CA LEU A 12 16.05 60.49 -49.88
C LEU A 12 16.01 58.95 -49.82
N LEU A 13 16.23 58.29 -50.94
CA LEU A 13 16.43 56.85 -51.04
C LEU A 13 17.87 56.51 -50.55
N VAL A 14 17.94 55.94 -49.35
CA VAL A 14 19.17 55.27 -48.85
C VAL A 14 18.98 53.77 -49.09
N PRO A 15 19.89 53.08 -49.78
CA PRO A 15 19.80 51.61 -49.92
C PRO A 15 20.15 50.95 -48.61
N VAL A 16 19.13 50.33 -47.93
CA VAL A 16 19.35 49.46 -46.78
C VAL A 16 19.87 48.13 -47.30
N ALA A 17 21.21 47.93 -47.13
CA ALA A 17 21.80 46.61 -47.31
C ALA A 17 21.26 45.68 -46.24
N ILE A 18 20.35 44.76 -46.61
CA ILE A 18 19.90 43.67 -45.74
C ILE A 18 21.03 42.65 -45.59
N PHE A 19 21.79 42.78 -44.50
CA PHE A 19 22.67 41.70 -44.05
C PHE A 19 21.78 40.55 -43.53
N VAL A 20 21.61 39.54 -44.36
CA VAL A 20 21.06 38.25 -43.92
C VAL A 20 22.06 37.60 -42.99
N PHE A 21 21.95 37.86 -41.69
CA PHE A 21 22.62 37.05 -40.69
C PHE A 21 22.00 35.67 -40.72
N SER A 22 22.65 34.69 -41.35
CA SER A 22 22.41 33.28 -41.11
C SER A 22 22.68 33.04 -39.61
N PRO A 23 21.69 32.59 -38.82
CA PRO A 23 22.00 32.19 -37.46
C PRO A 23 22.95 30.98 -37.58
N LYS A 24 24.24 31.19 -37.32
CA LYS A 24 25.09 30.08 -36.91
C LYS A 24 24.35 29.43 -35.74
N LYS A 25 23.91 28.18 -35.93
CA LYS A 25 23.54 27.31 -34.80
C LYS A 25 24.73 27.38 -33.84
N LEU A 26 24.58 28.19 -32.77
CA LEU A 26 25.41 28.04 -31.59
C LEU A 26 25.07 26.62 -31.14
N GLY A 27 26.00 25.70 -31.34
CA GLY A 27 25.96 24.42 -30.65
C GLY A 27 25.99 24.77 -29.17
N LEU A 28 24.81 24.77 -28.55
CA LEU A 28 24.70 24.64 -27.10
C LEU A 28 25.43 23.33 -26.81
N THR A 29 26.67 23.40 -26.34
CA THR A 29 27.28 22.30 -25.64
C THR A 29 26.31 22.03 -24.50
N GLN A 30 25.59 20.92 -24.57
CA GLN A 30 24.79 20.43 -23.49
C GLN A 30 25.78 20.25 -22.34
N GLU A 31 25.72 21.13 -21.34
CA GLU A 31 26.54 20.95 -20.13
C GLU A 31 26.14 19.59 -19.58
N HIS A 32 27.11 18.68 -19.54
CA HIS A 32 26.91 17.34 -18.95
C HIS A 32 26.60 17.52 -17.48
N LYS A 33 25.34 17.48 -17.14
CA LYS A 33 24.87 17.76 -15.80
C LYS A 33 24.93 16.49 -14.95
N ILE A 34 26.03 16.38 -14.20
CA ILE A 34 26.21 15.30 -13.21
C ILE A 34 25.75 15.83 -11.86
N ARG A 35 24.82 15.09 -11.22
CA ARG A 35 24.37 15.39 -9.86
C ARG A 35 25.47 15.03 -8.87
N PRO A 36 25.95 15.98 -8.05
CA PRO A 36 26.98 15.70 -7.06
C PRO A 36 26.46 14.82 -5.92
N ALA A 37 27.38 14.18 -5.21
CA ALA A 37 27.08 13.43 -3.99
C ALA A 37 26.82 14.41 -2.83
N TYR A 38 25.56 14.69 -2.55
CA TYR A 38 25.17 15.69 -1.55
C TYR A 38 25.32 15.21 -0.10
N VAL A 39 25.26 13.90 0.14
CA VAL A 39 25.31 13.35 1.50
C VAL A 39 26.57 12.52 1.80
N ALA A 40 27.54 12.53 0.88
CA ALA A 40 28.87 11.98 1.13
C ALA A 40 29.56 12.72 2.29
N GLY A 41 30.13 11.96 3.23
CA GLY A 41 30.72 12.48 4.48
C GLY A 41 29.73 12.71 5.61
N SER A 42 28.42 12.56 5.37
CA SER A 42 27.36 12.65 6.41
C SER A 42 26.57 11.36 6.55
N PHE A 43 26.04 10.79 5.48
CA PHE A 43 25.29 9.53 5.50
C PHE A 43 26.20 8.32 5.29
N TYR A 44 27.25 8.49 4.51
CA TYR A 44 28.26 7.47 4.23
C TYR A 44 29.64 8.15 4.03
N PRO A 45 30.78 7.43 4.16
CA PRO A 45 32.12 7.99 4.00
C PRO A 45 32.33 8.66 2.63
N ALA A 46 32.96 9.85 2.62
CA ALA A 46 33.32 10.55 1.39
C ALA A 46 34.58 9.94 0.71
N ASP A 47 35.41 9.19 1.44
CA ASP A 47 36.53 8.45 0.88
C ASP A 47 36.06 7.13 0.28
N ALA A 48 36.43 6.88 -0.97
CA ALA A 48 36.01 5.70 -1.73
C ALA A 48 36.46 4.36 -1.09
N ASN A 49 37.65 4.34 -0.49
CA ASN A 49 38.18 3.11 0.14
C ASN A 49 37.49 2.84 1.46
N GLU A 50 37.23 3.87 2.26
CA GLU A 50 36.48 3.73 3.53
C GLU A 50 35.04 3.28 3.23
N LEU A 51 34.38 3.91 2.27
CA LEU A 51 33.03 3.55 1.82
C LEU A 51 32.98 2.10 1.32
N GLY A 52 33.91 1.71 0.45
CA GLY A 52 33.99 0.34 -0.06
C GLY A 52 34.18 -0.70 1.06
N LYS A 53 35.07 -0.43 2.02
CA LYS A 53 35.29 -1.31 3.18
C LYS A 53 34.07 -1.40 4.08
N MET A 54 33.37 -0.29 4.30
CA MET A 54 32.15 -0.26 5.12
C MET A 54 31.07 -1.13 4.49
N ILE A 55 30.79 -0.96 3.19
CA ILE A 55 29.81 -1.77 2.46
C ILE A 55 30.19 -3.25 2.45
N ASP A 56 31.46 -3.58 2.17
CA ASP A 56 31.94 -4.96 2.19
C ASP A 56 31.77 -5.60 3.58
N GLY A 57 31.99 -4.82 4.64
CA GLY A 57 31.77 -5.25 6.01
C GLY A 57 30.31 -5.61 6.29
N PHE A 58 29.37 -4.82 5.84
CA PHE A 58 27.92 -5.11 5.96
C PHE A 58 27.53 -6.33 5.11
N LEU A 59 27.97 -6.41 3.86
CA LEU A 59 27.69 -7.53 2.97
C LEU A 59 28.27 -8.86 3.48
N ALA A 60 29.43 -8.81 4.16
CA ALA A 60 30.03 -10.01 4.76
C ALA A 60 29.25 -10.54 5.98
N GLN A 61 28.51 -9.68 6.67
CA GLN A 61 27.66 -10.05 7.81
C GLN A 61 26.27 -10.51 7.37
N ALA A 62 25.79 -10.04 6.21
CA ALA A 62 24.53 -10.45 5.67
C ALA A 62 24.63 -11.84 5.02
N SER A 63 23.65 -12.69 5.28
CA SER A 63 23.54 -14.00 4.63
C SER A 63 22.49 -13.91 3.50
N PRO A 64 22.81 -14.41 2.29
CA PRO A 64 21.79 -14.49 1.24
C PRO A 64 20.72 -15.51 1.67
N GLU A 65 19.48 -15.07 1.67
CA GLU A 65 18.34 -15.95 1.87
C GLU A 65 17.93 -16.62 0.56
N LYS A 66 17.42 -17.85 0.66
CA LYS A 66 16.82 -18.50 -0.51
C LYS A 66 15.50 -17.80 -0.81
N LEU A 67 15.47 -17.07 -1.93
CA LEU A 67 14.23 -16.47 -2.41
C LEU A 67 13.27 -17.56 -2.93
N GLU A 68 12.04 -17.50 -2.51
CA GLU A 68 10.99 -18.44 -2.93
C GLU A 68 10.34 -18.00 -4.25
N GLY A 69 11.16 -17.66 -5.24
CA GLY A 69 10.73 -17.24 -6.57
C GLY A 69 11.78 -16.41 -7.31
N SER A 70 11.39 -15.83 -8.43
CA SER A 70 12.21 -14.91 -9.20
C SER A 70 12.14 -13.52 -8.62
N LEU A 71 13.28 -12.90 -8.33
CA LEU A 71 13.34 -11.54 -7.80
C LEU A 71 12.83 -10.54 -8.84
N VAL A 72 11.84 -9.72 -8.45
CA VAL A 72 11.26 -8.65 -9.28
C VAL A 72 11.64 -7.28 -8.74
N ALA A 73 11.55 -7.07 -7.42
CA ALA A 73 11.91 -5.82 -6.79
C ALA A 73 12.52 -6.03 -5.40
N LEU A 74 13.26 -5.02 -4.93
CA LEU A 74 13.79 -4.92 -3.57
C LEU A 74 13.32 -3.64 -2.90
N ILE A 75 13.07 -3.70 -1.60
CA ILE A 75 12.86 -2.53 -0.73
C ILE A 75 14.06 -2.45 0.19
N CYS A 76 14.68 -1.27 0.27
CA CYS A 76 15.91 -1.02 1.01
C CYS A 76 15.78 0.26 1.85
N PRO A 77 16.28 0.31 3.08
CA PRO A 77 16.32 1.52 3.88
C PRO A 77 17.37 2.52 3.36
N HIS A 78 17.27 3.81 3.77
CA HIS A 78 18.12 4.89 3.31
C HIS A 78 18.58 5.85 4.42
N ALA A 79 18.48 5.48 5.68
CA ALA A 79 19.16 6.20 6.74
C ALA A 79 20.68 6.07 6.58
N GLY A 80 21.44 6.95 7.25
CA GLY A 80 22.91 6.89 7.18
C GLY A 80 23.44 5.48 7.45
N TYR A 81 24.45 5.06 6.70
CA TYR A 81 24.99 3.70 6.69
C TYR A 81 25.35 3.12 8.07
N PRO A 82 25.87 3.90 9.05
CA PRO A 82 26.09 3.37 10.39
C PRO A 82 24.82 2.82 11.06
N PHE A 83 23.64 3.28 10.67
CA PHE A 83 22.36 2.88 11.24
C PHE A 83 21.65 1.81 10.41
N SER A 84 21.46 2.07 9.12
CA SER A 84 20.62 1.21 8.24
C SER A 84 21.43 0.24 7.37
N GLY A 85 22.73 0.46 7.17
CA GLY A 85 23.56 -0.31 6.24
C GLY A 85 23.59 -1.80 6.50
N GLY A 86 23.54 -2.21 7.80
CA GLY A 86 23.43 -3.60 8.18
C GLY A 86 22.15 -4.29 7.72
N VAL A 87 21.02 -3.56 7.71
CA VAL A 87 19.72 -4.06 7.19
C VAL A 87 19.72 -4.01 5.67
N ALA A 88 20.16 -2.90 5.07
CA ALA A 88 20.24 -2.73 3.62
C ALA A 88 21.03 -3.87 2.94
N ALA A 89 22.11 -4.31 3.56
CA ALA A 89 22.94 -5.40 3.06
C ALA A 89 22.18 -6.71 2.79
N TYR A 90 21.10 -7.00 3.54
CA TYR A 90 20.27 -8.18 3.31
C TYR A 90 19.49 -8.10 1.98
N SER A 91 19.11 -6.91 1.53
CA SER A 91 18.54 -6.71 0.20
C SER A 91 19.63 -6.84 -0.87
N TYR A 92 20.77 -6.17 -0.69
CA TYR A 92 21.81 -6.13 -1.70
C TYR A 92 22.57 -7.43 -1.91
N ILE A 93 22.73 -8.25 -0.87
CA ILE A 93 23.39 -9.56 -0.99
C ILE A 93 22.59 -10.50 -1.93
N GLN A 94 21.28 -10.27 -2.10
CA GLN A 94 20.44 -11.01 -3.04
C GLN A 94 20.81 -10.74 -4.51
N LEU A 95 21.52 -9.65 -4.78
CA LEU A 95 21.96 -9.27 -6.13
C LEU A 95 23.32 -9.87 -6.50
N LYS A 96 24.05 -10.47 -5.56
CA LYS A 96 25.39 -10.99 -5.81
C LYS A 96 25.38 -12.08 -6.90
N GLY A 97 26.19 -11.86 -7.93
CA GLY A 97 26.28 -12.76 -9.09
C GLY A 97 25.13 -12.61 -10.11
N ARG A 98 24.24 -11.63 -9.93
CA ARG A 98 23.22 -11.24 -10.92
C ARG A 98 23.74 -10.07 -11.75
N SER A 99 23.16 -9.90 -12.94
CA SER A 99 23.36 -8.74 -13.81
C SER A 99 22.03 -8.24 -14.30
N TYR A 100 21.93 -6.94 -14.52
CA TYR A 100 20.71 -6.27 -15.01
C TYR A 100 21.10 -5.27 -16.11
N ASP A 101 20.27 -5.21 -17.15
CA ASP A 101 20.44 -4.24 -18.23
C ASP A 101 20.01 -2.84 -17.79
N HIS A 102 19.01 -2.78 -16.91
CA HIS A 102 18.44 -1.56 -16.36
C HIS A 102 18.22 -1.70 -14.85
N VAL A 103 18.45 -0.62 -14.11
CA VAL A 103 18.12 -0.52 -12.69
C VAL A 103 17.22 0.69 -12.49
N VAL A 104 15.96 0.46 -12.10
CA VAL A 104 15.03 1.53 -11.71
C VAL A 104 15.13 1.72 -10.22
N VAL A 105 15.47 2.92 -9.76
CA VAL A 105 15.49 3.27 -8.33
C VAL A 105 14.37 4.26 -8.07
N ILE A 106 13.46 3.92 -7.16
CA ILE A 106 12.31 4.74 -6.80
C ILE A 106 12.46 5.20 -5.36
N ALA A 107 12.46 6.51 -5.13
CA ALA A 107 12.64 7.13 -3.83
C ALA A 107 11.55 8.16 -3.52
N PRO A 108 11.25 8.44 -2.25
CA PRO A 108 10.41 9.57 -1.86
C PRO A 108 11.13 10.90 -2.08
N SER A 109 10.38 11.99 -2.07
CA SER A 109 10.89 13.36 -1.95
C SER A 109 10.70 13.84 -0.52
N HIS A 110 11.81 14.11 0.20
CA HIS A 110 11.74 14.57 1.60
C HIS A 110 11.55 16.09 1.73
N TYR A 111 11.97 16.84 0.72
CA TYR A 111 12.07 18.31 0.86
C TYR A 111 11.19 19.08 -0.11
N GLU A 112 10.66 18.41 -1.15
CA GLU A 112 9.82 19.05 -2.15
C GLU A 112 8.53 18.25 -2.36
N SER A 113 7.40 18.95 -2.51
CA SER A 113 6.15 18.35 -2.97
C SER A 113 5.82 18.82 -4.39
N PHE A 114 5.50 17.89 -5.28
CA PHE A 114 5.12 18.17 -6.66
C PHE A 114 4.23 17.05 -7.21
N PRO A 115 3.27 17.35 -8.13
CA PRO A 115 2.22 16.42 -8.52
C PRO A 115 2.63 15.48 -9.66
N PHE A 116 3.81 14.84 -9.57
CA PHE A 116 4.31 13.90 -10.57
C PHE A 116 5.47 13.05 -10.02
N SER A 117 5.85 12.01 -10.76
CA SER A 117 7.10 11.28 -10.54
C SER A 117 8.20 11.89 -11.41
N SER A 118 9.28 12.34 -10.79
CA SER A 118 10.41 13.01 -11.42
C SER A 118 11.49 12.01 -11.79
N ILE A 119 11.86 11.93 -13.06
CA ILE A 119 13.08 11.24 -13.51
C ILE A 119 14.15 12.30 -13.74
N TYR A 120 15.33 12.11 -13.17
CA TYR A 120 16.43 13.08 -13.31
C TYR A 120 16.78 13.33 -14.77
N ASP A 121 16.78 14.61 -15.17
CA ASP A 121 17.07 15.07 -16.55
C ASP A 121 18.55 15.44 -16.75
N GLY A 122 19.46 14.75 -16.05
CA GLY A 122 20.91 14.91 -16.18
C GLY A 122 21.57 13.61 -16.60
N GLU A 123 22.89 13.64 -16.79
CA GLU A 123 23.65 12.52 -17.35
C GLU A 123 23.94 11.40 -16.35
N ALA A 124 24.21 11.76 -15.10
CA ALA A 124 24.63 10.81 -14.07
C ALA A 124 24.42 11.34 -12.65
N TYR A 125 24.50 10.44 -11.68
CA TYR A 125 24.72 10.73 -10.27
C TYR A 125 26.16 10.39 -9.89
N HIS A 126 26.85 11.33 -9.27
CA HIS A 126 28.18 11.10 -8.71
C HIS A 126 28.08 10.45 -7.33
N THR A 127 28.98 9.51 -7.06
CA THR A 127 29.27 8.95 -5.72
C THR A 127 30.78 8.89 -5.52
N PRO A 128 31.29 8.70 -4.29
CA PRO A 128 32.73 8.47 -4.10
C PRO A 128 33.29 7.27 -4.88
N LEU A 129 32.41 6.31 -5.26
CA LEU A 129 32.79 5.13 -6.06
C LEU A 129 32.74 5.37 -7.58
N GLY A 130 32.38 6.58 -8.02
CA GLY A 130 32.28 6.97 -9.43
C GLY A 130 30.86 7.32 -9.87
N ASP A 131 30.72 7.68 -11.13
CA ASP A 131 29.45 8.13 -11.70
C ASP A 131 28.56 6.95 -12.09
N VAL A 132 27.27 7.06 -11.77
CA VAL A 132 26.22 6.13 -12.20
C VAL A 132 25.41 6.80 -13.31
N PRO A 133 25.52 6.36 -14.57
CA PRO A 133 24.85 7.00 -15.70
C PRO A 133 23.35 6.79 -15.69
N VAL A 134 22.61 7.83 -16.14
CA VAL A 134 21.15 7.75 -16.34
C VAL A 134 20.84 6.99 -17.64
N ASP A 135 19.84 6.13 -17.60
CA ASP A 135 19.30 5.42 -18.76
C ASP A 135 18.24 6.27 -19.47
N HIS A 136 18.66 7.16 -20.32
CA HIS A 136 17.78 8.08 -21.05
C HIS A 136 16.78 7.37 -21.96
N ASP A 137 17.16 6.24 -22.57
CA ASP A 137 16.26 5.49 -23.45
C ASP A 137 15.11 4.86 -22.67
N PHE A 138 15.42 4.31 -21.51
CA PHE A 138 14.37 3.77 -20.62
C PHE A 138 13.52 4.90 -20.03
N ALA A 139 14.13 6.00 -19.57
CA ALA A 139 13.44 7.17 -19.06
C ALA A 139 12.44 7.75 -20.07
N ALA A 140 12.88 7.89 -21.33
CA ALA A 140 12.01 8.36 -22.42
C ALA A 140 10.83 7.43 -22.71
N ARG A 141 10.98 6.10 -22.52
CA ARG A 141 9.87 5.14 -22.61
C ARG A 141 8.87 5.36 -21.49
N LEU A 142 9.32 5.51 -20.23
CA LEU A 142 8.44 5.74 -19.08
C LEU A 142 7.62 7.03 -19.23
N VAL A 143 8.24 8.12 -19.60
CA VAL A 143 7.56 9.42 -19.80
C VAL A 143 6.44 9.34 -20.86
N LYS A 144 6.59 8.49 -21.87
CA LYS A 144 5.56 8.27 -22.90
C LYS A 144 4.36 7.45 -22.39
N LEU A 145 4.55 6.67 -21.32
CA LEU A 145 3.51 5.77 -20.79
C LEU A 145 2.56 6.44 -19.79
N SER A 146 2.96 7.58 -19.20
CA SER A 146 2.12 8.31 -18.25
C SER A 146 2.43 9.80 -18.25
N SER A 147 1.41 10.64 -18.27
CA SER A 147 1.53 12.11 -18.15
C SER A 147 1.98 12.57 -16.76
N THR A 148 1.87 11.69 -15.76
CA THR A 148 2.34 11.96 -14.38
C THR A 148 3.81 11.62 -14.17
N ILE A 149 4.53 11.17 -15.21
CA ILE A 149 5.98 10.91 -15.16
C ILE A 149 6.68 11.94 -16.05
N LYS A 150 7.69 12.64 -15.53
CA LYS A 150 8.37 13.71 -16.25
C LYS A 150 9.87 13.65 -16.08
N LEU A 151 10.62 14.07 -17.10
CA LEU A 151 12.02 14.44 -16.93
C LEU A 151 12.05 15.77 -16.18
N SER A 152 12.76 15.82 -15.06
CA SER A 152 12.80 16.99 -14.18
C SER A 152 13.97 16.89 -13.20
N GLU A 153 14.38 18.02 -12.64
CA GLU A 153 15.37 18.09 -11.56
C GLU A 153 14.72 18.13 -10.17
N ARG A 154 13.39 18.26 -10.10
CA ARG A 154 12.67 18.34 -8.82
C ARG A 154 12.82 17.06 -8.04
N GLY A 155 13.09 17.21 -6.74
CA GLY A 155 13.37 16.10 -5.85
C GLY A 155 14.77 15.49 -5.99
N HIS A 156 15.60 15.96 -6.92
CA HIS A 156 16.96 15.43 -7.12
C HIS A 156 18.06 16.39 -6.64
N GLY A 157 17.70 17.57 -6.18
CA GLY A 157 18.62 18.65 -5.84
C GLY A 157 18.84 18.84 -4.35
N VAL A 158 19.12 20.09 -4.00
CA VAL A 158 19.21 20.58 -2.62
C VAL A 158 18.01 21.47 -2.31
N ALA A 159 17.51 21.37 -1.11
CA ALA A 159 16.51 22.27 -0.57
C ALA A 159 17.12 23.16 0.52
N GLU A 160 16.55 24.32 0.75
CA GLU A 160 16.92 25.17 1.87
C GLU A 160 16.04 24.88 3.08
N MET A 161 16.64 24.32 4.15
CA MET A 161 15.97 24.01 5.39
C MET A 161 16.64 24.77 6.55
N ARG A 162 15.90 25.67 7.20
CA ARG A 162 16.39 26.45 8.35
C ARG A 162 17.71 27.20 8.09
N GLY A 163 17.89 27.71 6.86
CA GLY A 163 19.10 28.44 6.45
C GLY A 163 20.30 27.53 6.09
N GLN A 164 20.08 26.22 5.97
CA GLN A 164 21.09 25.27 5.50
C GLN A 164 20.62 24.58 4.21
N GLN A 165 21.57 24.32 3.31
CA GLN A 165 21.31 23.50 2.13
C GLN A 165 21.36 22.03 2.52
N VAL A 166 20.27 21.30 2.25
CA VAL A 166 20.15 19.86 2.51
C VAL A 166 19.89 19.15 1.19
N GLY A 167 20.73 18.19 0.83
CA GLY A 167 20.56 17.38 -0.37
C GLY A 167 19.54 16.28 -0.18
N GLU A 168 18.74 16.00 -1.23
CA GLU A 168 17.87 14.80 -1.22
C GLU A 168 18.76 13.55 -1.22
N HIS A 169 18.56 12.69 -0.24
CA HIS A 169 19.45 11.56 0.06
C HIS A 169 18.88 10.21 -0.33
N ALA A 170 17.55 10.06 -0.29
CA ALA A 170 16.90 8.76 -0.36
C ALA A 170 17.30 7.91 -1.56
N LEU A 171 17.49 8.52 -2.73
CA LEU A 171 17.93 7.80 -3.92
C LEU A 171 19.46 7.63 -3.93
N GLU A 172 20.19 8.67 -3.52
CA GLU A 172 21.67 8.69 -3.53
C GLU A 172 22.24 7.57 -2.65
N ASP A 173 21.66 7.32 -1.48
CA ASP A 173 22.11 6.32 -0.52
C ASP A 173 22.06 4.89 -1.06
N GLN A 174 21.25 4.63 -2.07
CA GLN A 174 21.17 3.31 -2.69
C GLN A 174 22.34 3.01 -3.62
N LEU A 175 22.96 4.05 -4.20
CA LEU A 175 23.88 3.90 -5.32
C LEU A 175 25.21 3.23 -4.94
N PRO A 176 25.89 3.57 -3.82
CA PRO A 176 27.16 2.92 -3.47
C PRO A 176 27.02 1.41 -3.25
N PHE A 177 25.93 0.94 -2.63
CA PHE A 177 25.66 -0.49 -2.49
C PHE A 177 25.44 -1.16 -3.86
N LEU A 178 24.64 -0.55 -4.75
CA LEU A 178 24.42 -1.05 -6.11
C LEU A 178 25.74 -1.14 -6.89
N GLN A 179 26.57 -0.11 -6.85
CA GLN A 179 27.90 -0.09 -7.50
C GLN A 179 28.79 -1.23 -6.97
N ARG A 180 28.71 -1.52 -5.66
CA ARG A 180 29.53 -2.55 -5.04
C ARG A 180 29.11 -3.98 -5.40
N VAL A 181 27.82 -4.24 -5.59
CA VAL A 181 27.29 -5.59 -5.87
C VAL A 181 27.12 -5.88 -7.36
N LEU A 182 26.76 -4.87 -8.18
CA LEU A 182 26.51 -5.02 -9.61
C LEU A 182 27.68 -4.55 -10.48
N GLY A 183 28.57 -3.71 -9.96
CA GLY A 183 29.60 -3.03 -10.74
C GLY A 183 29.01 -1.88 -11.56
N GLN A 184 29.21 -1.89 -12.89
CA GLN A 184 28.67 -0.85 -13.76
C GLN A 184 27.27 -1.21 -14.25
N PHE A 185 26.35 -0.25 -14.17
CA PHE A 185 24.98 -0.34 -14.65
C PHE A 185 24.47 1.06 -15.06
N LYS A 186 23.36 1.09 -15.79
CA LYS A 186 22.60 2.32 -16.05
C LYS A 186 21.36 2.34 -15.18
N MET A 187 21.00 3.51 -14.66
CA MET A 187 19.84 3.63 -13.80
C MET A 187 18.76 4.54 -14.35
N VAL A 188 17.55 4.33 -13.91
CA VAL A 188 16.42 5.26 -14.05
C VAL A 188 16.09 5.79 -12.66
N PRO A 189 16.60 6.98 -12.29
CA PRO A 189 16.39 7.56 -10.98
C PRO A 189 15.03 8.25 -10.93
N ILE A 190 14.11 7.75 -10.09
CA ILE A 190 12.76 8.27 -9.94
C ILE A 190 12.57 8.77 -8.52
N VAL A 191 12.20 10.05 -8.38
CA VAL A 191 11.75 10.63 -7.10
C VAL A 191 10.26 10.95 -7.19
N MET A 192 9.47 10.42 -6.27
CA MET A 192 8.03 10.66 -6.22
C MET A 192 7.74 11.90 -5.37
N GLY A 193 7.12 12.91 -5.97
CA GLY A 193 6.68 14.13 -5.29
C GLY A 193 5.26 14.06 -4.75
N ASP A 194 4.47 13.10 -5.23
CA ASP A 194 3.09 12.81 -4.83
C ASP A 194 3.00 11.34 -4.44
N PRO A 195 2.80 11.00 -3.15
CA PRO A 195 2.66 9.63 -2.68
C PRO A 195 1.23 9.09 -2.76
N GLY A 196 0.26 9.87 -3.27
CA GLY A 196 -1.15 9.47 -3.36
C GLY A 196 -1.35 8.23 -4.23
N TYR A 197 -2.39 7.44 -3.91
CA TYR A 197 -2.63 6.15 -4.56
C TYR A 197 -2.68 6.24 -6.10
N ASP A 198 -3.33 7.25 -6.66
CA ASP A 198 -3.47 7.38 -8.12
C ASP A 198 -2.11 7.64 -8.80
N ALA A 199 -1.24 8.42 -8.17
CA ALA A 199 0.13 8.65 -8.64
C ALA A 199 0.97 7.35 -8.55
N CYS A 200 0.87 6.63 -7.44
CA CYS A 200 1.51 5.32 -7.24
C CYS A 200 1.04 4.31 -8.30
N ARG A 201 -0.27 4.24 -8.54
CA ARG A 201 -0.89 3.37 -9.53
C ARG A 201 -0.42 3.70 -10.95
N ALA A 202 -0.41 4.98 -11.32
CA ALA A 202 0.05 5.42 -12.63
C ALA A 202 1.53 5.05 -12.88
N LEU A 203 2.40 5.28 -11.89
CA LEU A 203 3.80 4.89 -11.96
C LEU A 203 3.96 3.36 -12.04
N GLY A 204 3.26 2.60 -11.19
CA GLY A 204 3.33 1.13 -11.16
C GLY A 204 2.91 0.49 -12.48
N ILE A 205 1.82 0.98 -13.10
CA ILE A 205 1.37 0.51 -14.42
C ILE A 205 2.39 0.83 -15.51
N ALA A 206 2.94 2.06 -15.52
CA ALA A 206 3.94 2.46 -16.49
C ALA A 206 5.22 1.64 -16.37
N LEU A 207 5.69 1.39 -15.14
CA LEU A 207 6.84 0.54 -14.85
C LEU A 207 6.63 -0.89 -15.34
N ALA A 208 5.51 -1.52 -15.02
CA ALA A 208 5.20 -2.87 -15.47
C ALA A 208 5.27 -2.98 -17.01
N LYS A 209 4.69 -2.02 -17.73
CA LYS A 209 4.74 -1.95 -19.20
C LYS A 209 6.17 -1.73 -19.73
N ALA A 210 6.97 -0.88 -19.09
CA ALA A 210 8.34 -0.57 -19.52
C ALA A 210 9.32 -1.71 -19.27
N VAL A 211 9.13 -2.45 -18.16
CA VAL A 211 10.00 -3.54 -17.69
C VAL A 211 9.69 -4.86 -18.40
N GLN A 212 8.46 -5.03 -18.90
CA GLN A 212 8.04 -6.29 -19.52
C GLN A 212 8.99 -6.71 -20.66
N GLY A 213 9.54 -7.94 -20.56
CA GLY A 213 10.46 -8.49 -21.53
C GLY A 213 11.89 -7.95 -21.47
N THR A 214 12.23 -7.19 -20.43
CA THR A 214 13.59 -6.68 -20.16
C THR A 214 14.17 -7.31 -18.91
N ASN A 215 15.50 -7.31 -18.79
CA ASN A 215 16.20 -7.71 -17.58
C ASN A 215 16.41 -6.49 -16.67
N THR A 216 15.36 -6.11 -15.95
CA THR A 216 15.34 -4.88 -15.12
C THR A 216 15.17 -5.23 -13.64
N LEU A 217 15.96 -4.58 -12.79
CA LEU A 217 15.76 -4.55 -11.34
C LEU A 217 14.94 -3.31 -10.98
N ILE A 218 13.90 -3.48 -10.17
CA ILE A 218 13.21 -2.37 -9.48
C ILE A 218 13.72 -2.33 -8.04
N LEU A 219 14.21 -1.18 -7.60
CA LEU A 219 14.69 -0.96 -6.24
C LEU A 219 13.92 0.21 -5.64
N VAL A 220 13.36 0.00 -4.46
CA VAL A 220 12.62 0.99 -3.68
C VAL A 220 13.44 1.43 -2.49
N SER A 221 13.49 2.72 -2.28
CA SER A 221 14.18 3.35 -1.17
C SER A 221 13.16 3.79 -0.11
N SER A 222 13.21 3.20 1.09
CA SER A 222 12.28 3.54 2.18
C SER A 222 12.78 3.11 3.53
N ASP A 223 12.80 4.03 4.50
CA ASP A 223 12.76 3.67 5.92
C ASP A 223 11.31 3.40 6.36
N LEU A 224 11.09 2.87 7.56
CA LEU A 224 9.77 2.58 8.14
C LEU A 224 9.32 3.74 9.05
N SER A 225 8.85 3.48 10.28
CA SER A 225 8.40 4.54 11.20
C SER A 225 9.55 5.42 11.71
N HIS A 226 9.23 6.66 12.16
CA HIS A 226 10.23 7.64 12.54
C HIS A 226 9.95 8.25 13.91
N TYR A 227 10.99 8.29 14.76
CA TYR A 227 11.05 9.06 16.01
C TYR A 227 10.01 8.65 17.08
N HIS A 228 9.56 7.40 17.06
CA HIS A 228 8.74 6.80 18.10
C HIS A 228 9.58 6.06 19.14
N PRO A 229 9.08 5.87 20.38
CA PRO A 229 9.69 4.96 21.34
C PRO A 229 9.83 3.54 20.75
N TYR A 230 10.86 2.81 21.15
CA TYR A 230 11.26 1.52 20.55
C TYR A 230 10.10 0.54 20.38
N ASP A 231 9.34 0.26 21.46
CA ASP A 231 8.25 -0.73 21.43
C ASP A 231 7.08 -0.27 20.54
N GLU A 232 6.81 1.04 20.49
CA GLU A 232 5.78 1.62 19.62
C GLU A 232 6.21 1.55 18.15
N ALA A 233 7.46 1.91 17.85
CA ALA A 233 8.04 1.82 16.51
C ALA A 233 8.04 0.37 15.99
N GLU A 234 8.48 -0.59 16.82
CA GLU A 234 8.48 -2.02 16.47
C GLU A 234 7.07 -2.49 16.08
N GLY A 235 6.05 -2.12 16.87
CA GLY A 235 4.66 -2.46 16.55
C GLY A 235 4.18 -1.86 15.23
N MET A 236 4.48 -0.59 14.95
CA MET A 236 4.12 0.08 13.69
C MET A 236 4.85 -0.54 12.50
N ASP A 237 6.15 -0.79 12.63
CA ASP A 237 6.98 -1.33 11.57
C ASP A 237 6.54 -2.74 11.18
N HIS A 238 6.22 -3.59 12.15
CA HIS A 238 5.69 -4.92 11.87
C HIS A 238 4.32 -4.88 11.18
N GLN A 239 3.46 -3.89 11.49
CA GLN A 239 2.21 -3.69 10.76
C GLN A 239 2.45 -3.30 9.30
N ILE A 240 3.40 -2.37 9.04
CA ILE A 240 3.79 -1.98 7.68
C ILE A 240 4.34 -3.20 6.91
N LEU A 241 5.28 -3.93 7.50
CA LEU A 241 5.86 -5.13 6.89
C LEU A 241 4.79 -6.20 6.62
N LYS A 242 3.81 -6.34 7.52
CA LYS A 242 2.68 -7.26 7.34
C LYS A 242 1.77 -6.84 6.18
N MET A 243 1.47 -5.54 6.00
CA MET A 243 0.73 -5.06 4.83
C MET A 243 1.47 -5.38 3.53
N ILE A 244 2.80 -5.24 3.51
CA ILE A 244 3.62 -5.60 2.34
C ILE A 244 3.59 -7.11 2.10
N GLU A 245 3.72 -7.93 3.15
CA GLU A 245 3.69 -9.39 3.07
C GLU A 245 2.33 -9.91 2.60
N ASP A 246 1.23 -9.33 3.09
CA ASP A 246 -0.14 -9.66 2.72
C ASP A 246 -0.55 -9.09 1.35
N TRP A 247 0.32 -8.34 0.69
CA TRP A 247 0.09 -7.66 -0.60
C TRP A 247 -1.04 -6.60 -0.53
N ASP A 248 -1.27 -6.03 0.65
CA ASP A 248 -2.31 -5.01 0.90
C ASP A 248 -1.76 -3.60 0.67
N TYR A 249 -1.38 -3.31 -0.57
CA TYR A 249 -0.82 -2.00 -0.94
C TYR A 249 -1.85 -0.86 -0.88
N LEU A 250 -3.15 -1.16 -0.89
CA LEU A 250 -4.17 -0.13 -0.75
C LEU A 250 -4.21 0.41 0.69
N SER A 251 -4.21 -0.48 1.68
CA SER A 251 -4.12 -0.08 3.10
C SER A 251 -2.79 0.61 3.40
N LEU A 252 -1.71 0.15 2.79
CA LEU A 252 -0.39 0.79 2.91
C LEU A 252 -0.40 2.23 2.37
N SER A 253 -1.03 2.47 1.20
CA SER A 253 -1.19 3.82 0.65
C SER A 253 -1.99 4.73 1.59
N GLN A 254 -3.14 4.26 2.08
CA GLN A 254 -3.97 5.03 3.02
C GLN A 254 -3.24 5.36 4.33
N ASN A 255 -2.40 4.45 4.82
CA ASN A 255 -1.59 4.68 6.01
C ASN A 255 -0.53 5.79 5.77
N THR A 256 0.13 5.75 4.61
CA THR A 256 1.14 6.75 4.22
C THR A 256 0.55 8.15 4.04
N GLU A 257 -0.65 8.26 3.49
CA GLU A 257 -1.33 9.55 3.27
C GLU A 257 -1.79 10.23 4.57
N ARG A 258 -2.09 9.45 5.62
CA ARG A 258 -2.66 9.99 6.88
C ARG A 258 -1.62 10.56 7.84
N ASP A 259 -0.48 9.91 7.97
CA ASP A 259 0.55 10.33 8.93
C ASP A 259 1.94 9.87 8.45
N ILE A 260 2.69 10.80 7.88
CA ILE A 260 4.03 10.55 7.34
C ILE A 260 5.05 10.10 8.39
N TRP A 261 4.80 10.32 9.69
CA TRP A 261 5.69 9.92 10.77
C TRP A 261 5.41 8.51 11.27
N LYS A 262 4.20 8.01 11.07
CA LYS A 262 3.78 6.65 11.45
C LYS A 262 3.95 5.64 10.34
N GLY A 263 4.00 6.11 9.09
CA GLY A 263 4.19 5.28 7.90
C GLY A 263 5.63 5.24 7.40
N PRO A 264 5.92 4.42 6.39
CA PRO A 264 7.20 4.41 5.70
C PRO A 264 7.34 5.69 4.86
N CYS A 265 8.50 6.35 4.92
CA CYS A 265 8.73 7.57 4.13
C CYS A 265 8.66 7.29 2.62
N GLY A 266 9.06 6.09 2.19
CA GLY A 266 8.91 5.59 0.83
C GLY A 266 7.61 4.80 0.60
N GLY A 267 6.53 5.07 1.33
CA GLY A 267 5.26 4.34 1.18
C GLY A 267 4.70 4.40 -0.23
N GLY A 268 4.68 5.59 -0.86
CA GLY A 268 4.30 5.73 -2.27
C GLY A 268 5.18 4.92 -3.22
N PRO A 269 6.52 5.04 -3.19
CA PRO A 269 7.45 4.15 -3.89
C PRO A 269 7.18 2.66 -3.70
N ILE A 270 6.92 2.20 -2.47
CA ILE A 270 6.59 0.79 -2.17
C ILE A 270 5.31 0.38 -2.89
N VAL A 271 4.24 1.17 -2.76
CA VAL A 271 2.94 0.90 -3.42
C VAL A 271 3.11 0.82 -4.94
N ALA A 272 3.83 1.78 -5.55
CA ALA A 272 4.08 1.77 -6.99
C ALA A 272 4.86 0.52 -7.44
N ALA A 273 5.87 0.10 -6.68
CA ALA A 273 6.64 -1.10 -6.97
C ALA A 273 5.82 -2.39 -6.76
N MET A 274 4.97 -2.47 -5.74
CA MET A 274 4.06 -3.61 -5.53
C MET A 274 3.07 -3.76 -6.69
N ILE A 275 2.47 -2.65 -7.16
CA ILE A 275 1.57 -2.65 -8.32
C ILE A 275 2.31 -3.06 -9.60
N ALA A 276 3.56 -2.60 -9.80
CA ALA A 276 4.37 -3.02 -10.93
C ALA A 276 4.72 -4.51 -10.85
N ALA A 277 5.17 -4.97 -9.69
CA ALA A 277 5.58 -6.34 -9.43
C ALA A 277 4.41 -7.34 -9.60
N GLU A 278 3.20 -6.99 -9.12
CA GLU A 278 1.98 -7.78 -9.34
C GLU A 278 1.71 -8.03 -10.82
N ARG A 279 1.80 -6.97 -11.65
CA ARG A 279 1.61 -7.06 -13.10
C ARG A 279 2.73 -7.82 -13.83
N LEU A 280 3.86 -8.02 -13.17
CA LEU A 280 4.99 -8.84 -13.62
C LEU A 280 4.94 -10.26 -13.05
N GLY A 281 3.84 -10.64 -12.37
CA GLY A 281 3.60 -11.97 -11.81
C GLY A 281 4.18 -12.21 -10.43
N ALA A 282 4.58 -11.15 -9.70
CA ALA A 282 4.96 -11.27 -8.31
C ALA A 282 3.74 -11.05 -7.40
N HIS A 283 3.49 -12.01 -6.50
CA HIS A 283 2.39 -11.96 -5.53
C HIS A 283 2.87 -12.29 -4.12
N ARG A 284 4.18 -12.22 -3.91
CA ARG A 284 4.80 -12.57 -2.64
C ARG A 284 5.87 -11.57 -2.26
N ALA A 285 5.81 -11.10 -1.03
CA ALA A 285 6.89 -10.38 -0.38
C ALA A 285 7.58 -11.30 0.64
N GLN A 286 8.92 -11.27 0.66
CA GLN A 286 9.73 -11.97 1.62
C GLN A 286 10.51 -10.94 2.44
N ILE A 287 10.23 -10.89 3.74
CA ILE A 287 10.96 -10.04 4.68
C ILE A 287 12.34 -10.68 4.91
N LEU A 288 13.39 -9.97 4.53
CA LEU A 288 14.77 -10.45 4.63
C LEU A 288 15.41 -10.06 5.96
N LYS A 289 15.11 -8.84 6.44
CA LYS A 289 15.61 -8.32 7.71
C LYS A 289 14.77 -7.15 8.19
N TYR A 290 14.61 -7.07 9.50
CA TYR A 290 14.12 -5.90 10.22
C TYR A 290 15.09 -5.55 11.35
N ALA A 291 15.30 -4.28 11.60
CA ALA A 291 15.89 -3.71 12.81
C ALA A 291 15.49 -2.23 12.91
N ASN A 292 15.82 -1.56 13.99
CA ASN A 292 15.67 -0.11 14.13
C ASN A 292 16.95 0.55 14.66
N SER A 293 17.01 1.87 14.67
CA SER A 293 18.19 2.60 15.10
C SER A 293 18.56 2.34 16.58
N GLY A 294 17.61 1.97 17.43
CA GLY A 294 17.85 1.61 18.83
C GLY A 294 18.62 0.31 18.99
N ASP A 295 18.53 -0.61 18.02
CA ASP A 295 19.33 -1.85 18.01
C ASP A 295 20.82 -1.56 17.76
N VAL A 296 21.12 -0.47 17.07
CA VAL A 296 22.49 -0.05 16.75
C VAL A 296 23.07 0.85 17.82
N THR A 297 22.29 1.84 18.30
CA THR A 297 22.77 2.88 19.21
C THR A 297 22.58 2.54 20.69
N GLY A 298 21.63 1.66 21.01
CA GLY A 298 21.14 1.42 22.37
C GLY A 298 20.18 2.49 22.90
N ASP A 299 19.98 3.61 22.19
CA ASP A 299 18.97 4.62 22.54
C ASP A 299 17.61 4.20 21.98
N LYS A 300 16.69 3.93 22.91
CA LYS A 300 15.33 3.46 22.63
C LYS A 300 14.26 4.55 22.77
N SER A 301 14.66 5.78 23.00
CA SER A 301 13.71 6.88 23.27
C SER A 301 12.97 7.35 22.02
N ALA A 302 13.64 7.36 20.87
CA ALA A 302 13.11 7.81 19.58
C ALA A 302 13.89 7.13 18.45
N VAL A 303 13.31 6.07 17.86
CA VAL A 303 13.99 5.24 16.86
C VAL A 303 13.43 5.41 15.46
N VAL A 304 14.19 4.98 14.45
CA VAL A 304 13.77 4.87 13.05
C VAL A 304 13.84 3.40 12.66
N GLY A 305 12.76 2.89 12.05
CA GLY A 305 12.68 1.49 11.61
C GLY A 305 13.27 1.26 10.23
N TYR A 306 13.87 0.09 10.02
CA TYR A 306 14.53 -0.33 8.79
C TYR A 306 14.04 -1.69 8.34
N GLY A 307 13.61 -1.81 7.08
CA GLY A 307 13.15 -3.07 6.49
C GLY A 307 13.91 -3.41 5.21
N ALA A 308 14.34 -4.66 5.08
CA ALA A 308 14.83 -5.24 3.83
C ALA A 308 13.82 -6.27 3.33
N VAL A 309 13.29 -6.07 2.12
CA VAL A 309 12.22 -6.93 1.58
C VAL A 309 12.48 -7.26 0.12
N ALA A 310 12.19 -8.51 -0.29
CA ALA A 310 12.18 -8.94 -1.68
C ALA A 310 10.76 -9.19 -2.16
N LEU A 311 10.40 -8.60 -3.31
CA LEU A 311 9.16 -8.93 -4.03
C LEU A 311 9.50 -9.98 -5.10
N VAL A 312 8.85 -11.14 -5.04
CA VAL A 312 9.20 -12.30 -5.86
C VAL A 312 8.02 -12.83 -6.66
N ALA A 313 8.30 -13.19 -7.92
CA ALA A 313 7.36 -13.91 -8.78
C ALA A 313 7.52 -15.42 -8.55
N GLU A 314 6.42 -16.10 -8.26
CA GLU A 314 6.42 -17.54 -8.02
C GLU A 314 6.77 -18.32 -9.29
N ASN A 315 7.55 -19.39 -9.16
CA ASN A 315 7.79 -20.30 -10.26
C ASN A 315 6.56 -21.19 -10.45
N GLU A 316 5.96 -21.19 -11.64
CA GLU A 316 4.76 -21.99 -11.98
C GLU A 316 4.88 -23.50 -11.62
N LYS A 317 6.09 -24.03 -11.50
CA LYS A 317 6.34 -25.44 -11.14
C LYS A 317 6.19 -25.71 -9.64
N GLU A 318 6.35 -24.70 -8.77
CA GLU A 318 6.24 -24.84 -7.33
C GLU A 318 4.82 -24.59 -6.83
N ASN A 319 4.04 -23.78 -7.55
CA ASN A 319 2.64 -23.48 -7.24
C ASN A 319 1.73 -24.73 -7.18
N LYS A 320 2.08 -25.81 -7.92
CA LYS A 320 1.36 -27.09 -7.85
C LYS A 320 1.67 -27.95 -6.62
N LYS A 321 2.76 -27.68 -5.91
CA LYS A 321 3.18 -28.43 -4.70
C LYS A 321 2.77 -27.79 -3.38
N HIS A 322 2.64 -26.48 -3.36
CA HIS A 322 2.28 -25.72 -2.18
C HIS A 322 0.96 -24.98 -2.43
N GLY A 323 -0.12 -25.74 -2.63
CA GLY A 323 -1.48 -25.22 -2.45
C GLY A 323 -1.61 -24.70 -1.00
N ARG A 324 -0.91 -23.64 -0.65
CA ARG A 324 -1.19 -22.87 0.55
C ARG A 324 -2.57 -22.24 0.31
N LYS A 325 -3.62 -22.92 0.81
CA LYS A 325 -4.71 -22.18 1.42
C LYS A 325 -4.02 -21.16 2.32
N SER A 326 -4.11 -19.87 2.01
CA SER A 326 -3.88 -18.84 3.03
C SER A 326 -4.60 -19.36 4.27
N ALA A 327 -3.91 -19.53 5.38
CA ALA A 327 -4.54 -20.02 6.60
C ALA A 327 -5.73 -19.10 6.83
N GLU A 328 -6.93 -19.65 6.66
CA GLU A 328 -8.17 -18.88 6.77
C GLU A 328 -8.16 -18.30 8.17
N PHE A 329 -8.15 -16.98 8.29
CA PHE A 329 -8.12 -16.32 9.57
C PHE A 329 -9.29 -16.82 10.41
N SER A 330 -9.01 -17.30 11.58
CA SER A 330 -10.02 -17.81 12.50
C SER A 330 -9.78 -17.27 13.90
N LEU A 331 -10.86 -16.98 14.59
CA LEU A 331 -10.86 -16.64 16.00
C LEU A 331 -11.52 -17.77 16.80
N SER A 332 -10.94 -18.09 17.94
CA SER A 332 -11.56 -18.99 18.91
C SER A 332 -12.85 -18.38 19.46
N LEU A 333 -13.67 -19.21 20.10
CA LEU A 333 -14.89 -18.74 20.78
C LEU A 333 -14.59 -17.69 21.85
N VAL A 334 -13.49 -17.84 22.58
CA VAL A 334 -13.07 -16.90 23.64
C VAL A 334 -12.71 -15.54 23.04
N GLU A 335 -11.95 -15.52 21.95
CA GLU A 335 -11.56 -14.29 21.26
C GLU A 335 -12.77 -13.57 20.65
N LYS A 336 -13.72 -14.30 20.06
CA LYS A 336 -14.99 -13.73 19.56
C LYS A 336 -15.81 -13.11 20.68
N GLN A 337 -15.90 -13.79 21.84
CA GLN A 337 -16.63 -13.29 23.01
C GLN A 337 -15.97 -12.03 23.58
N GLU A 338 -14.63 -11.98 23.63
CA GLU A 338 -13.90 -10.80 24.09
C GLU A 338 -14.13 -9.62 23.15
N LEU A 339 -14.11 -9.81 21.83
CA LEU A 339 -14.43 -8.74 20.87
C LEU A 339 -15.87 -8.22 21.01
N LEU A 340 -16.86 -9.11 21.21
CA LEU A 340 -18.25 -8.70 21.46
C LEU A 340 -18.39 -7.91 22.76
N LYS A 341 -17.66 -8.31 23.80
CA LYS A 341 -17.59 -7.57 25.06
C LYS A 341 -16.94 -6.19 24.90
N ILE A 342 -15.84 -6.11 24.15
CA ILE A 342 -15.17 -4.83 23.81
C ILE A 342 -16.15 -3.92 23.05
N ALA A 343 -16.85 -4.44 22.03
CA ALA A 343 -17.82 -3.67 21.26
C ALA A 343 -18.95 -3.13 22.15
N ARG A 344 -19.55 -3.97 22.98
CA ARG A 344 -20.62 -3.58 23.90
C ARG A 344 -20.14 -2.54 24.91
N THR A 345 -19.03 -2.79 25.60
CA THR A 345 -18.47 -1.85 26.59
C THR A 345 -18.11 -0.52 25.94
N SER A 346 -17.60 -0.55 24.70
CA SER A 346 -17.28 0.66 23.95
C SER A 346 -18.51 1.50 23.64
N VAL A 347 -19.61 0.89 23.18
CA VAL A 347 -20.88 1.59 22.94
C VAL A 347 -21.43 2.16 24.23
N GLU A 348 -21.49 1.36 25.30
CA GLU A 348 -21.99 1.82 26.61
C GLU A 348 -21.19 3.00 27.16
N THR A 349 -19.85 2.94 27.12
CA THR A 349 -18.95 4.02 27.56
C THR A 349 -19.14 5.26 26.70
N ALA A 350 -19.20 5.10 25.38
CA ALA A 350 -19.36 6.22 24.45
C ALA A 350 -20.72 6.92 24.63
N VAL A 351 -21.82 6.16 24.83
CA VAL A 351 -23.15 6.73 25.01
C VAL A 351 -23.30 7.39 26.37
N ARG A 352 -22.86 6.75 27.46
CA ARG A 352 -23.04 7.26 28.83
C ARG A 352 -22.02 8.31 29.23
N GLU A 353 -20.73 8.07 28.93
CA GLU A 353 -19.62 8.91 29.42
C GLU A 353 -19.07 9.87 28.38
N LYS A 354 -19.47 9.75 27.11
CA LYS A 354 -18.94 10.52 25.97
C LYS A 354 -17.41 10.39 25.82
N LYS A 355 -16.89 9.17 26.08
CA LYS A 355 -15.48 8.83 25.99
C LYS A 355 -15.29 7.52 25.23
N LEU A 356 -14.10 7.31 24.68
CA LEU A 356 -13.71 6.01 24.16
C LEU A 356 -13.33 5.07 25.30
N TYR A 357 -13.77 3.82 25.20
CA TYR A 357 -13.37 2.74 26.11
C TYR A 357 -11.87 2.49 26.00
N ARG A 358 -11.19 2.23 27.10
CA ARG A 358 -9.78 1.86 27.10
C ARG A 358 -9.69 0.33 27.08
N VAL A 359 -9.21 -0.24 25.98
CA VAL A 359 -8.96 -1.69 25.86
C VAL A 359 -7.90 -2.10 26.88
N PRO A 360 -8.09 -3.18 27.65
CA PRO A 360 -7.10 -3.69 28.59
C PRO A 360 -5.83 -4.17 27.85
N ALA A 361 -4.68 -4.09 28.52
CA ALA A 361 -3.40 -4.52 27.93
C ALA A 361 -3.19 -6.04 27.94
N ASP A 362 -4.03 -6.78 28.65
CA ASP A 362 -3.97 -8.25 28.81
C ASP A 362 -4.89 -9.03 27.84
N GLU A 363 -5.30 -8.39 26.75
CA GLU A 363 -6.08 -9.02 25.68
C GLU A 363 -5.33 -10.17 25.00
N PRO A 364 -6.07 -11.15 24.42
CA PRO A 364 -5.47 -12.24 23.63
C PRO A 364 -4.58 -11.74 22.50
N GLU A 365 -3.48 -12.45 22.23
CA GLU A 365 -2.48 -12.07 21.21
C GLU A 365 -3.10 -11.89 19.81
N ALA A 366 -4.04 -12.75 19.41
CA ALA A 366 -4.72 -12.65 18.12
C ALA A 366 -5.55 -11.36 17.95
N LEU A 367 -5.91 -10.67 19.03
CA LEU A 367 -6.63 -9.39 18.99
C LEU A 367 -5.70 -8.18 18.86
N ARG A 368 -4.39 -8.39 18.98
CA ARG A 368 -3.35 -7.38 18.77
C ARG A 368 -2.95 -7.25 17.30
N ASP A 369 -3.25 -8.26 16.49
CA ASP A 369 -3.04 -8.17 15.03
C ASP A 369 -3.88 -7.03 14.46
N ALA A 370 -3.26 -6.21 13.61
CA ALA A 370 -3.99 -5.16 12.89
C ALA A 370 -4.94 -5.78 11.86
N ARG A 371 -6.23 -5.42 11.93
CA ARG A 371 -7.24 -5.88 10.97
C ARG A 371 -8.34 -4.86 10.77
N GLY A 372 -8.86 -4.82 9.53
CA GLY A 372 -10.11 -4.15 9.24
C GLY A 372 -11.27 -4.88 9.90
N ALA A 373 -12.26 -4.15 10.40
CA ALA A 373 -13.46 -4.71 10.96
C ALA A 373 -14.64 -3.74 10.83
N PHE A 374 -15.86 -4.32 10.79
CA PHE A 374 -17.11 -3.60 10.92
C PHE A 374 -17.84 -4.05 12.18
N VAL A 375 -18.53 -3.11 12.82
CA VAL A 375 -19.50 -3.41 13.88
C VAL A 375 -20.87 -2.95 13.40
N THR A 376 -21.80 -3.90 13.38
CA THR A 376 -23.21 -3.67 13.09
C THR A 376 -24.00 -3.74 14.39
N LEU A 377 -24.75 -2.69 14.66
CA LEU A 377 -25.73 -2.64 15.75
C LEU A 377 -27.11 -2.89 15.17
N LYS A 378 -27.85 -3.80 15.80
CA LYS A 378 -29.23 -4.10 15.48
C LYS A 378 -30.11 -3.85 16.70
N GLU A 379 -31.36 -3.48 16.48
CA GLU A 379 -32.39 -3.38 17.51
C GLU A 379 -33.61 -4.15 17.04
N HIS A 380 -33.99 -5.19 17.77
CA HIS A 380 -35.08 -6.09 17.39
C HIS A 380 -34.92 -6.74 15.99
N GLY A 381 -33.67 -6.97 15.58
CA GLY A 381 -33.33 -7.52 14.27
C GLY A 381 -33.16 -6.47 13.16
N ASP A 382 -33.62 -5.22 13.36
CA ASP A 382 -33.48 -4.14 12.40
C ASP A 382 -32.13 -3.42 12.54
N LEU A 383 -31.56 -2.97 11.43
CA LEU A 383 -30.29 -2.22 11.42
C LEU A 383 -30.43 -0.92 12.22
N ARG A 384 -29.56 -0.70 13.21
CA ARG A 384 -29.52 0.50 14.06
C ARG A 384 -28.25 1.34 13.87
N GLY A 385 -27.19 0.77 13.34
CA GLY A 385 -25.94 1.44 13.00
C GLY A 385 -24.91 0.45 12.46
N CYS A 386 -24.05 0.89 11.56
CA CYS A 386 -22.96 0.06 11.01
C CYS A 386 -21.83 0.94 10.53
N ILE A 387 -20.67 0.85 11.17
CA ILE A 387 -19.44 1.54 10.80
C ILE A 387 -18.29 0.54 10.82
N GLY A 388 -17.29 0.76 9.96
CA GLY A 388 -16.10 -0.06 9.93
C GLY A 388 -14.92 0.61 9.27
N TYR A 389 -13.76 0.01 9.45
CA TYR A 389 -12.53 0.32 8.75
C TYR A 389 -12.15 -0.85 7.85
N MET A 390 -11.91 -0.55 6.56
CA MET A 390 -11.41 -1.55 5.61
C MET A 390 -9.93 -1.88 5.88
N SER A 391 -9.15 -0.87 6.25
CA SER A 391 -7.70 -0.97 6.39
C SER A 391 -7.28 -1.41 7.80
N PRO A 392 -6.29 -2.30 7.94
CA PRO A 392 -5.76 -2.77 9.22
C PRO A 392 -4.82 -1.73 9.86
N LEU A 393 -5.37 -0.60 10.30
CA LEU A 393 -4.61 0.53 10.83
C LEU A 393 -4.30 0.45 12.33
N LYS A 394 -4.99 -0.43 13.05
CA LYS A 394 -4.91 -0.58 14.50
C LYS A 394 -5.08 -2.05 14.87
N PRO A 395 -4.62 -2.47 16.09
CA PRO A 395 -4.98 -3.75 16.66
C PRO A 395 -6.49 -4.02 16.54
N LEU A 396 -6.88 -5.25 16.26
CA LEU A 396 -8.28 -5.63 16.04
C LEU A 396 -9.18 -5.21 17.21
N ALA A 397 -8.72 -5.38 18.45
CA ALA A 397 -9.46 -4.96 19.65
C ALA A 397 -9.74 -3.45 19.65
N GLU A 398 -8.76 -2.64 19.26
CA GLU A 398 -8.91 -1.18 19.16
C GLU A 398 -9.78 -0.76 17.97
N THR A 399 -9.65 -1.47 16.84
CA THR A 399 -10.51 -1.25 15.67
C THR A 399 -11.97 -1.50 16.05
N VAL A 400 -12.28 -2.64 16.70
CA VAL A 400 -13.64 -2.97 17.14
C VAL A 400 -14.16 -1.95 18.15
N ARG A 401 -13.32 -1.51 19.11
CA ARG A 401 -13.67 -0.45 20.07
C ARG A 401 -14.13 0.83 19.35
N ASP A 402 -13.33 1.30 18.40
CA ASP A 402 -13.59 2.58 17.73
C ASP A 402 -14.84 2.50 16.85
N VAL A 403 -14.91 1.48 15.98
CA VAL A 403 -16.04 1.37 15.04
C VAL A 403 -17.36 1.04 15.73
N ALA A 404 -17.33 0.37 16.90
CA ALA A 404 -18.52 0.16 17.72
C ALA A 404 -19.07 1.48 18.29
N ALA A 405 -18.18 2.32 18.86
CA ALA A 405 -18.56 3.64 19.34
C ALA A 405 -19.12 4.53 18.21
N PHE A 406 -18.47 4.51 17.05
CA PHE A 406 -18.91 5.28 15.87
C PHE A 406 -20.21 4.76 15.27
N ALA A 407 -20.43 3.45 15.23
CA ALA A 407 -21.71 2.88 14.80
C ALA A 407 -22.88 3.36 15.67
N ALA A 408 -22.63 3.59 16.96
CA ALA A 408 -23.65 4.08 17.87
C ALA A 408 -23.88 5.59 17.78
N LEU A 409 -22.85 6.38 17.50
CA LEU A 409 -22.91 7.84 17.66
C LEU A 409 -22.74 8.64 16.35
N GLU A 410 -22.08 8.08 15.33
CA GLU A 410 -21.62 8.81 14.13
C GLU A 410 -22.16 8.26 12.82
N ASP A 411 -22.98 7.19 12.85
CA ASP A 411 -23.64 6.72 11.64
C ASP A 411 -24.74 7.71 11.21
N ARG A 412 -24.44 8.48 10.18
CA ARG A 412 -25.31 9.58 9.70
C ARG A 412 -26.70 9.14 9.20
N ARG A 413 -26.94 7.85 9.04
CA ARG A 413 -28.25 7.30 8.64
C ARG A 413 -29.21 7.28 9.82
N PHE A 414 -28.72 7.37 11.04
CA PHE A 414 -29.48 7.23 12.29
C PHE A 414 -29.17 8.38 13.25
N LEU A 415 -30.10 8.62 14.18
CA LEU A 415 -29.80 9.47 15.33
C LEU A 415 -28.84 8.74 16.29
N PRO A 416 -27.98 9.44 17.04
CA PRO A 416 -27.13 8.82 18.04
C PRO A 416 -27.93 7.92 18.98
N VAL A 417 -27.37 6.76 19.30
CA VAL A 417 -27.97 5.81 20.25
C VAL A 417 -28.13 6.47 21.62
N SER A 418 -29.31 6.30 22.21
CA SER A 418 -29.64 6.79 23.56
C SER A 418 -29.39 5.72 24.63
N GLU A 419 -29.29 6.13 25.91
CA GLU A 419 -29.07 5.18 27.01
C GLU A 419 -30.19 4.13 27.15
N ASN A 420 -31.44 4.48 26.78
CA ASN A 420 -32.59 3.58 26.88
C ASN A 420 -32.53 2.44 25.85
N GLU A 421 -31.81 2.64 24.74
CA GLU A 421 -31.68 1.63 23.68
C GLU A 421 -30.59 0.59 24.00
N LEU A 422 -29.60 0.91 24.88
CA LEU A 422 -28.43 0.07 25.15
C LEU A 422 -28.77 -1.38 25.50
N GLY A 423 -29.87 -1.62 26.23
CA GLY A 423 -30.29 -2.94 26.63
C GLY A 423 -30.95 -3.80 25.52
N ALA A 424 -31.38 -3.15 24.44
CA ALA A 424 -32.02 -3.80 23.29
C ALA A 424 -31.04 -4.02 22.10
N LEU A 425 -29.81 -3.47 22.17
CA LEU A 425 -28.84 -3.60 21.09
C LEU A 425 -28.28 -5.01 20.99
N GLU A 426 -28.27 -5.53 19.78
CA GLU A 426 -27.58 -6.74 19.35
C GLU A 426 -26.33 -6.34 18.56
N TYR A 427 -25.22 -7.07 18.76
CA TYR A 427 -23.92 -6.76 18.19
C TYR A 427 -23.50 -7.85 17.20
N GLU A 428 -23.08 -7.44 16.00
CA GLU A 428 -22.47 -8.29 14.99
C GLU A 428 -21.13 -7.69 14.56
N ILE A 429 -20.08 -8.50 14.50
CA ILE A 429 -18.74 -8.10 14.12
C ILE A 429 -18.34 -8.84 12.86
N SER A 430 -17.84 -8.12 11.87
CA SER A 430 -17.23 -8.65 10.65
C SER A 430 -15.75 -8.31 10.65
N VAL A 431 -14.88 -9.30 10.86
CA VAL A 431 -13.41 -9.12 10.77
C VAL A 431 -12.96 -9.46 9.36
N LEU A 432 -12.25 -8.55 8.72
CA LEU A 432 -11.92 -8.66 7.30
C LEU A 432 -10.57 -9.35 7.07
N SER A 433 -10.47 -10.10 5.95
CA SER A 433 -9.17 -10.48 5.40
C SER A 433 -8.51 -9.29 4.69
N PRO A 434 -7.19 -9.34 4.41
CA PRO A 434 -6.56 -8.39 3.50
C PRO A 434 -7.28 -8.31 2.15
N LEU A 435 -7.25 -7.11 1.54
CA LEU A 435 -7.80 -6.89 0.21
C LEU A 435 -6.93 -7.61 -0.84
N ARG A 436 -7.57 -8.30 -1.77
CA ARG A 436 -6.92 -8.94 -2.91
C ARG A 436 -7.51 -8.40 -4.20
N LYS A 437 -6.65 -7.97 -5.11
CA LYS A 437 -7.10 -7.51 -6.42
C LYS A 437 -7.79 -8.62 -7.19
N VAL A 438 -8.89 -8.31 -7.85
CA VAL A 438 -9.61 -9.24 -8.71
C VAL A 438 -8.98 -9.22 -10.11
N GLU A 439 -8.31 -10.31 -10.47
CA GLU A 439 -7.75 -10.48 -11.81
C GLU A 439 -8.75 -11.15 -12.76
N ASP A 440 -9.52 -12.08 -12.24
CA ASP A 440 -10.60 -12.78 -12.94
C ASP A 440 -11.88 -12.74 -12.10
N ILE A 441 -12.94 -12.17 -12.64
CA ILE A 441 -14.25 -12.09 -11.97
C ILE A 441 -14.82 -13.46 -11.59
N ASN A 442 -14.36 -14.54 -12.23
CA ASN A 442 -14.76 -15.90 -11.88
C ASN A 442 -14.26 -16.35 -10.50
N GLN A 443 -13.27 -15.68 -9.94
CA GLN A 443 -12.78 -15.89 -8.57
C GLN A 443 -13.77 -15.37 -7.51
N ILE A 444 -14.71 -14.50 -7.90
CA ILE A 444 -15.71 -13.94 -6.98
C ILE A 444 -16.79 -14.97 -6.72
N HIS A 445 -16.94 -15.38 -5.45
CA HIS A 445 -18.00 -16.26 -4.97
C HIS A 445 -18.97 -15.46 -4.11
N VAL A 446 -20.22 -15.34 -4.58
CA VAL A 446 -21.30 -14.66 -3.85
C VAL A 446 -21.52 -15.34 -2.50
N GLY A 447 -21.69 -14.55 -1.44
CA GLY A 447 -21.82 -15.02 -0.06
C GLY A 447 -20.50 -15.35 0.65
N GLN A 448 -19.38 -15.45 -0.09
CA GLN A 448 -18.07 -15.70 0.48
C GLN A 448 -17.17 -14.44 0.40
N HIS A 449 -17.22 -13.74 -0.74
CA HIS A 449 -16.40 -12.57 -0.95
C HIS A 449 -17.22 -11.29 -0.84
N GLY A 450 -16.66 -10.28 -0.14
CA GLY A 450 -17.03 -8.88 -0.29
C GLY A 450 -16.24 -8.24 -1.44
N LEU A 451 -16.71 -7.11 -1.93
CA LEU A 451 -16.09 -6.36 -3.01
C LEU A 451 -15.80 -4.92 -2.58
N LEU A 452 -14.66 -4.41 -3.01
CA LEU A 452 -14.34 -2.99 -2.99
C LEU A 452 -13.99 -2.57 -4.41
N ILE A 453 -14.63 -1.50 -4.90
CA ILE A 453 -14.26 -0.84 -6.16
C ILE A 453 -13.74 0.55 -5.88
N ARG A 454 -12.67 0.95 -6.59
CA ARG A 454 -12.10 2.30 -6.55
C ARG A 454 -11.81 2.80 -7.95
N LYS A 455 -12.17 4.08 -8.19
CA LYS A 455 -11.81 4.80 -9.41
C LYS A 455 -11.66 6.29 -9.08
N GLY A 456 -10.43 6.80 -9.12
CA GLY A 456 -10.12 8.14 -8.63
C GLY A 456 -10.57 8.33 -7.18
N GLU A 457 -11.30 9.36 -6.89
CA GLU A 457 -11.85 9.68 -5.56
C GLU A 457 -13.09 8.85 -5.17
N TYR A 458 -13.62 8.02 -6.09
CA TYR A 458 -14.81 7.22 -5.84
C TYR A 458 -14.45 5.85 -5.29
N GLU A 459 -15.05 5.49 -4.16
CA GLU A 459 -14.85 4.19 -3.52
C GLU A 459 -16.18 3.63 -3.01
N GLY A 460 -16.41 2.35 -3.21
CA GLY A 460 -17.60 1.65 -2.73
C GLY A 460 -17.27 0.25 -2.25
N VAL A 461 -17.89 -0.14 -1.14
CA VAL A 461 -17.69 -1.44 -0.48
C VAL A 461 -19.03 -2.12 -0.28
N LEU A 462 -19.05 -3.42 -0.56
CA LEU A 462 -20.17 -4.32 -0.22
C LEU A 462 -19.61 -5.55 0.50
N LEU A 463 -20.13 -5.83 1.69
CA LEU A 463 -19.75 -6.99 2.49
C LEU A 463 -20.26 -8.31 1.88
N PRO A 464 -19.68 -9.48 2.22
CA PRO A 464 -20.03 -10.77 1.61
C PRO A 464 -21.49 -11.18 1.78
N GLN A 465 -22.13 -10.80 2.88
CA GLN A 465 -23.53 -11.16 3.20
C GLN A 465 -24.53 -10.40 2.33
N VAL A 466 -24.22 -9.16 1.92
CA VAL A 466 -25.15 -8.28 1.19
C VAL A 466 -25.72 -8.93 -0.07
N PRO A 467 -24.93 -9.47 -1.01
CA PRO A 467 -25.48 -10.05 -2.23
C PRO A 467 -26.32 -11.30 -1.95
N THR A 468 -26.09 -12.01 -0.83
CA THR A 468 -26.92 -13.16 -0.43
C THR A 468 -28.26 -12.72 0.13
N GLU A 469 -28.28 -11.68 0.97
CA GLU A 469 -29.50 -11.10 1.55
C GLU A 469 -30.40 -10.50 0.46
N GLU A 470 -29.80 -9.86 -0.54
CA GLU A 470 -30.51 -9.22 -1.67
C GLU A 470 -30.80 -10.18 -2.84
N GLY A 471 -30.32 -11.42 -2.78
CA GLY A 471 -30.52 -12.41 -3.84
C GLY A 471 -29.80 -12.08 -5.16
N TRP A 472 -28.68 -11.39 -5.10
CA TRP A 472 -27.91 -10.99 -6.28
C TRP A 472 -27.04 -12.11 -6.81
N ASP A 473 -26.94 -12.19 -8.13
CA ASP A 473 -25.89 -12.96 -8.78
C ASP A 473 -24.57 -12.16 -8.83
N ARG A 474 -23.49 -12.78 -9.33
CA ARG A 474 -22.17 -12.15 -9.42
C ARG A 474 -22.20 -10.86 -10.26
N ASN A 475 -22.92 -10.84 -11.38
CA ASN A 475 -22.94 -9.68 -12.26
C ASN A 475 -23.66 -8.50 -11.60
N THR A 476 -24.81 -8.76 -11.00
CA THR A 476 -25.54 -7.77 -10.22
C THR A 476 -24.68 -7.25 -9.05
N PHE A 477 -23.95 -8.13 -8.36
CA PHE A 477 -23.04 -7.74 -7.28
C PHE A 477 -21.93 -6.79 -7.75
N LEU A 478 -21.33 -7.06 -8.94
CA LEU A 478 -20.34 -6.18 -9.58
C LEU A 478 -20.94 -4.82 -9.98
N GLU A 479 -22.17 -4.81 -10.46
CA GLU A 479 -22.88 -3.57 -10.81
C GLU A 479 -23.23 -2.77 -9.54
N GLN A 480 -23.71 -3.43 -8.50
CA GLN A 480 -24.13 -2.78 -7.26
C GLN A 480 -22.94 -2.21 -6.45
N VAL A 481 -21.76 -2.80 -6.51
CA VAL A 481 -20.58 -2.19 -5.87
C VAL A 481 -20.16 -0.90 -6.59
N CYS A 482 -20.35 -0.80 -7.92
CA CYS A 482 -20.14 0.44 -8.66
C CYS A 482 -21.17 1.52 -8.24
N VAL A 483 -22.44 1.15 -8.16
CA VAL A 483 -23.50 2.06 -7.70
C VAL A 483 -23.23 2.54 -6.27
N LYS A 484 -22.77 1.64 -5.39
CA LYS A 484 -22.38 1.98 -4.02
C LYS A 484 -21.27 3.02 -3.96
N ALA A 485 -20.34 2.99 -4.93
CA ALA A 485 -19.27 3.97 -5.08
C ALA A 485 -19.75 5.30 -5.71
N GLY A 486 -21.00 5.41 -6.16
CA GLY A 486 -21.48 6.56 -6.95
C GLY A 486 -21.00 6.52 -8.41
N LEU A 487 -20.61 5.35 -8.90
CA LEU A 487 -20.11 5.12 -10.26
C LEU A 487 -21.19 4.48 -11.15
N PRO A 488 -21.09 4.60 -12.49
CA PRO A 488 -21.93 3.85 -13.41
C PRO A 488 -21.78 2.33 -13.20
N GLU A 489 -22.86 1.55 -13.35
CA GLU A 489 -22.94 0.11 -13.08
C GLU A 489 -21.84 -0.74 -13.74
N LYS A 490 -21.32 -0.33 -14.90
CA LYS A 490 -20.33 -1.09 -15.67
C LYS A 490 -18.90 -0.64 -15.46
N THR A 491 -18.65 0.29 -14.55
CA THR A 491 -17.31 0.85 -14.28
C THR A 491 -16.29 -0.21 -13.86
N TRP A 492 -16.72 -1.33 -13.27
CA TRP A 492 -15.82 -2.44 -12.94
C TRP A 492 -15.10 -3.06 -14.16
N LYS A 493 -15.49 -2.72 -15.40
CA LYS A 493 -14.85 -3.13 -16.66
C LYS A 493 -13.77 -2.16 -17.14
N ASP A 494 -13.71 -0.98 -16.57
CA ASP A 494 -12.81 0.07 -17.02
C ASP A 494 -11.37 -0.27 -16.60
N GLU A 495 -10.40 -0.02 -17.49
CA GLU A 495 -8.99 -0.28 -17.21
C GLU A 495 -8.44 0.57 -16.05
N ASP A 496 -9.06 1.71 -15.78
CA ASP A 496 -8.69 2.64 -14.71
C ASP A 496 -9.50 2.44 -13.41
N ALA A 497 -10.35 1.41 -13.34
CA ALA A 497 -11.01 0.99 -12.12
C ALA A 497 -10.24 -0.16 -11.46
N ASP A 498 -10.06 -0.09 -10.14
CA ASP A 498 -9.49 -1.18 -9.35
C ASP A 498 -10.60 -1.88 -8.58
N LEU A 499 -10.71 -3.18 -8.79
CA LEU A 499 -11.65 -4.06 -8.09
C LEU A 499 -10.88 -4.99 -7.18
N PHE A 500 -11.25 -5.02 -5.89
CA PHE A 500 -10.69 -5.90 -4.88
C PHE A 500 -11.76 -6.79 -4.30
N MET A 501 -11.35 -7.98 -3.84
CA MET A 501 -12.18 -8.89 -3.06
C MET A 501 -11.55 -9.17 -1.71
N PHE A 502 -12.38 -9.50 -0.74
CA PHE A 502 -11.97 -9.89 0.62
C PHE A 502 -12.97 -10.89 1.19
N THR A 503 -12.57 -11.62 2.22
CA THR A 503 -13.48 -12.44 3.04
C THR A 503 -13.76 -11.73 4.37
N ALA A 504 -14.85 -12.10 5.02
CA ALA A 504 -15.16 -11.62 6.36
C ALA A 504 -15.49 -12.80 7.29
N LEU A 505 -14.90 -12.79 8.49
CA LEU A 505 -15.30 -13.65 9.58
C LEU A 505 -16.42 -12.94 10.35
N VAL A 506 -17.66 -13.35 10.11
CA VAL A 506 -18.85 -12.73 10.73
C VAL A 506 -19.28 -13.53 11.95
N PHE A 507 -19.51 -12.86 13.07
CA PHE A 507 -20.08 -13.45 14.30
C PHE A 507 -20.83 -12.39 15.10
N GLY A 508 -21.81 -12.83 15.85
CA GLY A 508 -22.65 -11.94 16.64
C GLY A 508 -23.10 -12.60 17.94
N GLU A 509 -23.81 -11.83 18.75
CA GLU A 509 -24.48 -12.35 19.90
C GLU A 509 -25.63 -13.28 19.45
N PRO A 510 -25.91 -14.35 20.19
CA PRO A 510 -27.06 -15.18 19.88
C PRO A 510 -28.33 -14.31 19.97
N THR A 511 -29.04 -14.20 18.87
CA THR A 511 -30.41 -13.64 18.88
C THR A 511 -31.16 -14.26 20.03
N ASN A 512 -31.76 -13.44 20.91
CA ASN A 512 -32.69 -13.89 21.93
C ASN A 512 -33.95 -14.43 21.25
N LEU A 513 -33.83 -15.58 20.60
CA LEU A 513 -35.00 -16.42 20.32
C LEU A 513 -35.60 -16.74 21.67
N LYS A 514 -36.82 -16.27 21.94
CA LYS A 514 -37.64 -16.72 23.10
C LYS A 514 -37.37 -18.21 23.29
N PRO A 515 -37.04 -18.67 24.53
CA PRO A 515 -36.91 -20.09 24.76
C PRO A 515 -38.23 -20.74 24.26
N PRO A 516 -38.18 -21.88 23.56
CA PRO A 516 -39.39 -22.54 23.11
C PRO A 516 -40.27 -22.73 24.33
N THR A 517 -41.47 -22.17 24.28
CA THR A 517 -42.50 -22.40 25.31
C THR A 517 -42.67 -23.90 25.46
N LEU A 518 -42.62 -24.40 26.70
CA LEU A 518 -42.68 -25.81 27.09
C LEU A 518 -43.97 -26.57 26.64
N GLU A 519 -44.71 -26.05 25.67
CA GLU A 519 -45.98 -26.64 25.19
C GLU A 519 -45.87 -27.51 23.93
N GLU A 520 -44.72 -27.64 23.30
CA GLU A 520 -44.60 -28.46 22.07
C GLU A 520 -43.77 -29.75 22.20
N THR A 521 -43.48 -30.23 23.40
CA THR A 521 -42.93 -31.57 23.60
C THR A 521 -43.97 -32.54 24.15
N SER A 522 -45.04 -32.75 23.42
CA SER A 522 -45.82 -33.98 23.58
C SER A 522 -45.00 -35.14 22.98
N PRO A 523 -44.68 -36.19 23.75
CA PRO A 523 -43.92 -37.31 23.23
C PRO A 523 -44.73 -38.00 22.12
N GLN A 524 -44.19 -38.05 20.92
CA GLN A 524 -44.72 -38.88 19.85
C GLN A 524 -44.75 -40.32 20.31
N LYS A 525 -45.97 -40.89 20.32
CA LYS A 525 -46.25 -42.30 20.63
C LYS A 525 -45.46 -43.18 19.66
N PRO A 526 -44.67 -44.18 20.14
CA PRO A 526 -43.92 -45.06 19.25
C PRO A 526 -44.89 -45.80 18.30
N PRO A 527 -44.49 -46.06 17.04
CA PRO A 527 -45.31 -46.78 16.07
C PRO A 527 -45.60 -48.17 16.59
N GLY A 528 -46.90 -48.54 16.56
CA GLY A 528 -47.37 -49.85 16.94
C GLY A 528 -46.82 -50.95 16.02
N PRO A 529 -46.80 -52.24 16.48
CA PRO A 529 -46.25 -53.34 15.69
C PRO A 529 -47.08 -53.57 14.41
N PRO A 530 -46.43 -54.07 13.32
CA PRO A 530 -47.07 -54.23 12.01
C PRO A 530 -48.20 -55.25 12.09
N VAL A 531 -49.40 -54.91 11.53
CA VAL A 531 -50.56 -55.77 11.39
C VAL A 531 -50.24 -56.85 10.33
N PRO A 532 -50.51 -58.19 10.60
CA PRO A 532 -50.31 -59.26 9.64
C PRO A 532 -51.26 -59.12 8.44
N GLN A 533 -50.73 -59.17 7.22
CA GLN A 533 -51.54 -59.25 6.00
C GLN A 533 -52.24 -60.66 5.92
N ALA A 534 -53.52 -60.66 5.72
CA ALA A 534 -54.30 -61.86 5.43
C ALA A 534 -54.06 -62.34 3.99
N PRO A 535 -54.03 -63.68 3.70
CA PRO A 535 -53.78 -64.22 2.37
C PRO A 535 -54.99 -63.98 1.44
N GLY A 536 -54.65 -63.51 0.21
CA GLY A 536 -55.63 -63.21 -0.83
C GLY A 536 -56.33 -64.45 -1.38
N LEU A 537 -57.63 -64.33 -1.57
CA LEU A 537 -58.45 -65.26 -2.31
C LEU A 537 -58.46 -64.95 -3.82
N PRO A 538 -58.50 -65.96 -4.73
CA PRO A 538 -58.45 -65.70 -6.19
C PRO A 538 -59.80 -65.20 -6.69
N ARG A 539 -59.77 -64.34 -7.68
CA ARG A 539 -60.97 -63.89 -8.42
C ARG A 539 -61.30 -64.86 -9.54
N PRO A 540 -62.59 -64.96 -9.89
CA PRO A 540 -63.04 -65.78 -11.02
C PRO A 540 -62.71 -65.14 -12.39
#